data_e072e41ff042661868539e2cd4ab06b7
#
_entry.id   e072e41ff042661868539e2cd4ab06b7
#
_cell.length_a   1.000
_cell.length_b   1.000
_cell.length_c   1.000
_cell.angle_alpha   90.00
_cell.angle_beta   90.00
_cell.angle_gamma   90.00
#
_symmetry.space_group_name_H-M   'P 1'
#
loop_
_entity.id
_entity.type
_entity.pdbx_description
1 polymer ?
#
loop_
_entity_poly.entity_id
_entity_poly.type
_entity_poly.pdbx_seq_one_letter_code
_entity_poly.pdbx_strand_id
1 'polypeptide(L)'
;MDFVKRTKSWLSQIVMFLLVETIDVGGGTIAMIESLTRFNTMTQEVEKEKKMAVKPYVMIPYFAAILLVATTLMTLTFTAQTISLGGQTQTGTTLDLDLLKMIFTTSVIVHCYLIGLVAGKISEESVAAGFKHSALLVLIAALAAELVPAFINLGG
;
A
#
# COMPACT_ATOMS: atom_id res chain seq x y z
N MET A 1 -10.82 38.05 1.30
CA MET A 1 -10.00 37.04 1.98
C MET A 1 -10.66 35.66 2.06
N ASP A 2 -11.94 35.51 1.73
CA ASP A 2 -12.67 34.22 1.83
C ASP A 2 -12.48 33.26 0.65
N PHE A 3 -12.03 33.74 -0.50
CA PHE A 3 -11.78 32.92 -1.69
C PHE A 3 -10.61 31.94 -1.52
N VAL A 4 -9.57 32.38 -0.78
CA VAL A 4 -8.35 31.59 -0.50
C VAL A 4 -8.67 30.36 0.35
N LYS A 5 -9.65 30.42 1.24
CA LYS A 5 -10.07 29.30 2.10
C LYS A 5 -10.88 28.21 1.38
N ARG A 6 -11.46 28.53 0.22
CA ARG A 6 -12.27 27.58 -0.58
C ARG A 6 -11.45 26.67 -1.48
N THR A 7 -10.21 26.98 -1.74
CA THR A 7 -9.36 26.22 -2.65
C THR A 7 -8.65 25.11 -1.86
N LYS A 8 -8.99 23.88 -2.12
CA LYS A 8 -8.47 22.69 -1.43
C LYS A 8 -6.98 22.40 -1.67
N SER A 9 -6.36 23.07 -2.63
CA SER A 9 -4.95 22.91 -2.97
C SER A 9 -4.10 23.96 -2.29
N TRP A 10 -3.19 23.54 -1.43
CA TRP A 10 -2.14 24.34 -0.80
C TRP A 10 -1.42 25.27 -1.77
N LEU A 11 -1.09 24.75 -2.95
CA LEU A 11 -0.39 25.46 -4.01
C LEU A 11 -1.22 26.61 -4.57
N SER A 12 -2.50 26.38 -4.78
CA SER A 12 -3.45 27.39 -5.26
C SER A 12 -3.63 28.52 -4.23
N GLN A 13 -3.59 28.19 -2.94
CA GLN A 13 -3.66 29.19 -1.86
C GLN A 13 -2.43 30.12 -1.86
N ILE A 14 -1.23 29.55 -2.03
CA ILE A 14 0.01 30.34 -2.10
C ILE A 14 0.02 31.23 -3.35
N VAL A 15 -0.34 30.70 -4.51
CA VAL A 15 -0.38 31.48 -5.77
C VAL A 15 -1.36 32.63 -5.66
N MET A 16 -2.56 32.41 -5.11
CA MET A 16 -3.55 33.47 -4.90
C MET A 16 -3.10 34.49 -3.87
N PHE A 17 -2.44 34.06 -2.79
CA PHE A 17 -1.88 34.96 -1.79
C PHE A 17 -0.81 35.86 -2.40
N LEU A 18 0.16 35.30 -3.14
CA LEU A 18 1.21 36.04 -3.82
C LEU A 18 0.64 37.00 -4.87
N LEU A 19 -0.41 36.62 -5.57
CA LEU A 19 -1.06 37.45 -6.57
C LEU A 19 -1.75 38.65 -5.92
N VAL A 20 -2.46 38.48 -4.83
CA VAL A 20 -3.11 39.54 -4.07
C VAL A 20 -2.05 40.50 -3.50
N GLU A 21 -0.99 39.97 -2.89
CA GLU A 21 0.12 40.75 -2.34
C GLU A 21 0.84 41.59 -3.42
N THR A 22 1.03 40.97 -4.61
CA THR A 22 1.66 41.68 -5.77
C THR A 22 0.81 42.82 -6.26
N ILE A 23 -0.52 42.71 -6.24
CA ILE A 23 -1.44 43.79 -6.65
C ILE A 23 -1.46 44.90 -5.58
N ASP A 24 -1.48 44.51 -4.30
CA ASP A 24 -1.56 45.49 -3.17
C ASP A 24 -0.30 46.33 -3.04
N VAL A 25 0.87 45.74 -3.31
CA VAL A 25 2.17 46.48 -3.30
C VAL A 25 2.35 47.35 -4.56
N GLY A 26 1.40 47.32 -5.52
CA GLY A 26 1.47 48.15 -6.74
C GLY A 26 2.56 47.74 -7.74
N GLY A 27 3.16 46.57 -7.54
CA GLY A 27 4.27 46.04 -8.35
C GLY A 27 3.88 45.02 -9.43
N GLY A 28 2.60 44.94 -9.81
CA GLY A 28 2.07 43.96 -10.77
C GLY A 28 2.57 44.16 -12.20
N THR A 29 3.89 43.98 -12.40
CA THR A 29 4.47 43.94 -13.74
C THR A 29 4.17 42.60 -14.41
N ILE A 30 4.01 42.64 -15.75
CA ILE A 30 3.79 41.44 -16.58
C ILE A 30 4.86 40.39 -16.29
N ALA A 31 6.11 40.79 -16.07
CA ALA A 31 7.22 39.89 -15.71
C ALA A 31 7.00 39.13 -14.39
N MET A 32 6.31 39.73 -13.43
CA MET A 32 6.04 39.08 -12.13
C MET A 32 4.94 38.03 -12.23
N ILE A 33 3.90 38.31 -13.03
CA ILE A 33 2.83 37.34 -13.34
C ILE A 33 3.40 36.16 -14.14
N GLU A 34 4.28 36.42 -15.09
CA GLU A 34 4.99 35.37 -15.85
C GLU A 34 5.85 34.49 -14.95
N SER A 35 6.59 35.09 -14.01
CA SER A 35 7.39 34.36 -13.02
C SER A 35 6.53 33.49 -12.12
N LEU A 36 5.38 33.98 -11.65
CA LEU A 36 4.41 33.22 -10.87
C LEU A 36 3.82 32.04 -11.66
N THR A 37 3.49 32.27 -12.92
CA THR A 37 3.00 31.22 -13.81
C THR A 37 4.05 30.15 -14.03
N ARG A 38 5.29 30.53 -14.26
CA ARG A 38 6.42 29.64 -14.43
C ARG A 38 6.68 28.80 -13.17
N PHE A 39 6.66 29.46 -12.01
CA PHE A 39 6.78 28.74 -10.72
C PHE A 39 5.68 27.73 -10.51
N ASN A 40 4.42 28.09 -10.80
CA ASN A 40 3.29 27.18 -10.69
C ASN A 40 3.44 25.97 -11.63
N THR A 41 3.82 26.20 -12.88
CA THR A 41 4.06 25.14 -13.85
C THR A 41 5.17 24.21 -13.43
N MET A 42 6.32 24.75 -12.99
CA MET A 42 7.44 23.93 -12.47
C MET A 42 7.01 23.09 -11.27
N THR A 43 6.24 23.65 -10.34
CA THR A 43 5.79 22.90 -9.17
C THR A 43 4.84 21.77 -9.55
N GLN A 44 3.94 22.00 -10.51
CA GLN A 44 3.06 20.96 -11.03
C GLN A 44 3.83 19.86 -11.77
N GLU A 45 4.88 20.21 -12.53
CA GLU A 45 5.75 19.24 -13.18
C GLU A 45 6.48 18.36 -12.17
N VAL A 46 7.06 18.96 -11.14
CA VAL A 46 7.74 18.22 -10.05
C VAL A 46 6.78 17.29 -9.32
N GLU A 47 5.55 17.74 -9.00
CA GLU A 47 4.53 16.85 -8.41
C GLU A 47 4.16 15.70 -9.34
N LYS A 48 4.04 15.94 -10.64
CA LYS A 48 3.76 14.92 -11.63
C LYS A 48 4.90 13.92 -11.77
N GLU A 49 6.14 14.42 -11.84
CA GLU A 49 7.34 13.57 -11.88
C GLU A 49 7.45 12.70 -10.62
N LYS A 50 7.23 13.29 -9.44
CA LYS A 50 7.20 12.54 -8.17
C LYS A 50 6.17 11.42 -8.20
N LYS A 51 4.94 11.70 -8.64
CA LYS A 51 3.89 10.69 -8.75
C LYS A 51 4.24 9.58 -9.76
N MET A 52 4.86 9.94 -10.89
CA MET A 52 5.31 8.94 -11.87
C MET A 52 6.46 8.09 -11.34
N ALA A 53 7.42 8.70 -10.65
CA ALA A 53 8.55 7.99 -10.04
C ALA A 53 8.10 7.02 -8.93
N VAL A 54 7.08 7.37 -8.16
CA VAL A 54 6.57 6.54 -7.05
C VAL A 54 5.66 5.40 -7.54
N LYS A 55 5.01 5.55 -8.69
CA LYS A 55 4.06 4.58 -9.23
C LYS A 55 4.59 3.13 -9.32
N PRO A 56 5.82 2.85 -9.79
CA PRO A 56 6.34 1.49 -9.80
C PRO A 56 6.57 0.91 -8.40
N TYR A 57 6.87 1.76 -7.40
CA TYR A 57 7.05 1.29 -6.02
C TYR A 57 5.76 0.78 -5.37
N VAL A 58 4.60 1.16 -5.87
CA VAL A 58 3.30 0.64 -5.41
C VAL A 58 3.16 -0.85 -5.74
N MET A 59 3.79 -1.32 -6.81
CA MET A 59 3.73 -2.74 -7.19
C MET A 59 4.53 -3.64 -6.24
N ILE A 60 5.59 -3.14 -5.62
CA ILE A 60 6.46 -3.93 -4.74
C ILE A 60 5.69 -4.58 -3.58
N PRO A 61 4.86 -3.84 -2.81
CA PRO A 61 4.03 -4.43 -1.75
C PRO A 61 3.11 -5.56 -2.22
N TYR A 62 2.54 -5.44 -3.42
CA TYR A 62 1.69 -6.50 -3.97
C TYR A 62 2.47 -7.77 -4.27
N PHE A 63 3.64 -7.66 -4.91
CA PHE A 63 4.53 -8.80 -5.13
C PHE A 63 4.98 -9.42 -3.81
N ALA A 64 5.35 -8.59 -2.83
CA ALA A 64 5.74 -9.07 -1.51
C ALA A 64 4.62 -9.85 -0.82
N ALA A 65 3.37 -9.37 -0.90
CA ALA A 65 2.21 -10.06 -0.34
C ALA A 65 1.95 -11.41 -1.02
N ILE A 66 2.02 -11.47 -2.35
CA ILE A 66 1.85 -12.72 -3.11
C ILE A 66 2.93 -13.74 -2.72
N LEU A 67 4.19 -13.32 -2.66
CA LEU A 67 5.29 -14.20 -2.25
C LEU A 67 5.13 -14.67 -0.80
N LEU A 68 4.69 -13.80 0.10
CA LEU A 68 4.42 -14.15 1.49
C LEU A 68 3.35 -15.25 1.60
N VAL A 69 2.24 -15.09 0.90
CA VAL A 69 1.16 -16.10 0.88
C VAL A 69 1.66 -17.41 0.30
N ALA A 70 2.36 -17.37 -0.84
CA ALA A 70 2.89 -18.56 -1.50
C ALA A 70 3.88 -19.33 -0.61
N THR A 71 4.83 -18.63 0.00
CA THR A 71 5.82 -19.26 0.90
C THR A 71 5.17 -19.85 2.15
N THR A 72 4.16 -19.19 2.71
CA THR A 72 3.42 -19.69 3.88
C THR A 72 2.66 -20.97 3.55
N LEU A 73 1.97 -20.99 2.40
CA LEU A 73 1.25 -22.19 1.95
C LEU A 73 2.21 -23.34 1.67
N MET A 74 3.35 -23.08 1.03
CA MET A 74 4.38 -24.07 0.79
C MET A 74 4.94 -24.64 2.10
N THR A 75 5.17 -23.79 3.09
CA THR A 75 5.64 -24.22 4.42
C THR A 75 4.60 -25.08 5.13
N LEU A 76 3.32 -24.71 5.09
CA LEU A 76 2.25 -25.50 5.68
C LEU A 76 2.11 -26.87 5.01
N THR A 77 2.14 -26.96 3.69
CA THR A 77 2.05 -28.23 2.97
C THR A 77 3.24 -29.14 3.26
N PHE A 78 4.45 -28.58 3.28
CA PHE A 78 5.66 -29.33 3.62
C PHE A 78 5.62 -29.85 5.07
N THR A 79 5.18 -29.02 6.02
CA THR A 79 5.04 -29.43 7.42
C THR A 79 4.00 -30.55 7.58
N ALA A 80 2.85 -30.43 6.91
CA ALA A 80 1.80 -31.46 6.92
C ALA A 80 2.30 -32.79 6.35
N GLN A 81 3.04 -32.76 5.24
CA GLN A 81 3.65 -33.97 4.66
C GLN A 81 4.69 -34.61 5.59
N THR A 82 5.52 -33.81 6.24
CA THR A 82 6.54 -34.31 7.17
C THR A 82 5.91 -35.00 8.36
N ILE A 83 4.82 -34.47 8.89
CA ILE A 83 4.07 -35.08 9.99
C ILE A 83 3.40 -36.39 9.53
N SER A 84 2.82 -36.43 8.32
CA SER A 84 2.14 -37.61 7.78
C SER A 84 3.11 -38.76 7.46
N LEU A 85 4.36 -38.47 7.12
CA LEU A 85 5.39 -39.48 6.82
C LEU A 85 6.02 -40.13 8.07
N GLY A 86 5.45 -39.94 9.24
CA GLY A 86 5.88 -40.60 10.48
C GLY A 86 7.00 -39.92 11.22
N GLY A 87 7.22 -38.62 10.95
CA GLY A 87 8.09 -37.77 11.73
C GLY A 87 7.47 -37.43 13.09
N GLN A 88 7.32 -38.45 13.99
CA GLN A 88 7.34 -38.13 15.42
C GLN A 88 8.71 -37.59 15.72
N THR A 89 8.85 -36.29 15.56
CA THR A 89 10.01 -35.56 16.10
C THR A 89 10.04 -35.86 17.59
N GLN A 90 11.18 -36.33 18.07
CA GLN A 90 11.47 -36.76 19.44
C GLN A 90 11.28 -35.68 20.53
N THR A 91 10.68 -34.59 20.21
CA THR A 91 10.21 -33.57 21.13
C THR A 91 8.73 -33.80 21.37
N GLY A 92 8.39 -34.42 22.47
CA GLY A 92 7.07 -34.90 22.91
C GLY A 92 5.92 -33.89 22.96
N THR A 93 5.88 -32.95 22.06
CA THR A 93 4.80 -32.04 21.76
C THR A 93 4.14 -32.48 20.45
N THR A 94 2.97 -33.07 20.56
CA THR A 94 2.05 -33.25 19.41
C THR A 94 1.74 -31.84 18.87
N LEU A 95 2.44 -31.45 17.80
CA LEU A 95 2.12 -30.21 17.09
C LEU A 95 0.72 -30.37 16.51
N ASP A 96 -0.23 -29.65 17.09
CA ASP A 96 -1.59 -29.57 16.58
C ASP A 96 -1.54 -28.81 15.24
N LEU A 97 -1.77 -29.52 14.14
CA LEU A 97 -1.77 -28.97 12.79
C LEU A 97 -2.81 -27.87 12.62
N ASP A 98 -3.94 -27.96 13.31
CA ASP A 98 -4.98 -26.96 13.23
C ASP A 98 -4.55 -25.66 13.93
N LEU A 99 -3.88 -25.78 15.06
CA LEU A 99 -3.32 -24.64 15.77
C LEU A 99 -2.21 -23.98 14.94
N LEU A 100 -1.35 -24.77 14.32
CA LEU A 100 -0.29 -24.27 13.44
C LEU A 100 -0.87 -23.52 12.24
N LYS A 101 -1.87 -24.10 11.57
CA LYS A 101 -2.59 -23.47 10.45
C LYS A 101 -3.23 -22.16 10.87
N MET A 102 -3.87 -22.12 12.04
CA MET A 102 -4.48 -20.89 12.58
C MET A 102 -3.46 -19.79 12.81
N ILE A 103 -2.32 -20.10 13.41
CA ILE A 103 -1.24 -19.15 13.67
C ILE A 103 -0.70 -18.59 12.37
N PHE A 104 -0.36 -19.44 11.40
CA PHE A 104 0.17 -19.00 10.11
C PHE A 104 -0.83 -18.14 9.34
N THR A 105 -2.09 -18.57 9.27
CA THR A 105 -3.14 -17.82 8.56
C THR A 105 -3.36 -16.45 9.19
N THR A 106 -3.43 -16.38 10.52
CA THR A 106 -3.58 -15.10 11.24
C THR A 106 -2.37 -14.19 10.99
N SER A 107 -1.16 -14.74 11.04
CA SER A 107 0.08 -14.01 10.78
C SER A 107 0.09 -13.40 9.37
N VAL A 108 -0.28 -14.18 8.35
CA VAL A 108 -0.36 -13.71 6.95
C VAL A 108 -1.39 -12.58 6.79
N ILE A 109 -2.57 -12.72 7.41
CA ILE A 109 -3.61 -11.69 7.35
C ILE A 109 -3.10 -10.38 7.95
N VAL A 110 -2.45 -10.42 9.12
CA VAL A 110 -1.87 -9.24 9.77
C VAL A 110 -0.78 -8.61 8.90
N HIS A 111 0.11 -9.42 8.31
CA HIS A 111 1.16 -8.93 7.42
C HIS A 111 0.58 -8.29 6.15
N CYS A 112 -0.39 -8.92 5.51
CA CYS A 112 -1.07 -8.36 4.33
C CYS A 112 -1.78 -7.04 4.65
N TYR A 113 -2.38 -6.93 5.83
CA TYR A 113 -2.98 -5.69 6.30
C TYR A 113 -1.94 -4.57 6.42
N LEU A 114 -0.80 -4.83 7.09
CA LEU A 114 0.28 -3.85 7.25
C LEU A 114 0.90 -3.46 5.90
N ILE A 115 1.18 -4.43 5.03
CA ILE A 115 1.71 -4.20 3.68
C ILE A 115 0.74 -3.32 2.88
N GLY A 116 -0.57 -3.56 2.98
CA GLY A 116 -1.60 -2.77 2.31
C GLY A 116 -1.65 -1.32 2.79
N LEU A 117 -1.48 -1.07 4.09
CA LEU A 117 -1.38 0.29 4.64
C LEU A 117 -0.17 1.03 4.08
N VAL A 118 0.98 0.36 4.02
CA VAL A 118 2.22 0.91 3.45
C VAL A 118 2.04 1.22 1.96
N ALA A 119 1.44 0.30 1.20
CA ALA A 119 1.15 0.49 -0.22
C ALA A 119 0.29 1.73 -0.47
N GLY A 120 -0.76 1.93 0.31
CA GLY A 120 -1.63 3.09 0.19
C GLY A 120 -0.95 4.40 0.60
N LYS A 121 -0.10 4.37 1.61
CA LYS A 121 0.70 5.53 2.01
C LYS A 121 1.68 5.95 0.91
N ILE A 122 2.29 4.99 0.23
CA ILE A 122 3.19 5.23 -0.90
C ILE A 122 2.42 5.74 -2.12
N SER A 123 1.24 5.15 -2.42
CA SER A 123 0.45 5.44 -3.62
C SER A 123 -0.20 6.83 -3.61
N GLU A 124 -0.88 7.16 -2.52
CA GLU A 124 -1.76 8.33 -2.45
C GLU A 124 -1.36 9.32 -1.34
N GLU A 125 -0.21 9.13 -0.70
CA GLU A 125 0.29 9.92 0.44
C GLU A 125 -0.71 9.97 1.62
N SER A 126 -1.77 9.15 1.58
CA SER A 126 -2.85 9.11 2.55
C SER A 126 -2.99 7.75 3.20
N VAL A 127 -3.06 7.71 4.53
CA VAL A 127 -3.31 6.48 5.28
C VAL A 127 -4.72 5.95 4.99
N ALA A 128 -5.68 6.84 4.73
CA ALA A 128 -7.04 6.44 4.39
C ALA A 128 -7.12 5.63 3.09
N ALA A 129 -6.26 5.94 2.11
CA ALA A 129 -6.14 5.14 0.90
C ALA A 129 -5.54 3.76 1.16
N GLY A 130 -4.68 3.64 2.18
CA GLY A 130 -4.10 2.36 2.61
C GLY A 130 -5.15 1.34 3.02
N PHE A 131 -6.27 1.75 3.59
CA PHE A 131 -7.35 0.84 3.96
C PHE A 131 -7.97 0.12 2.75
N LYS A 132 -8.05 0.76 1.59
CA LYS A 132 -8.53 0.12 0.35
C LYS A 132 -7.57 -0.97 -0.10
N HIS A 133 -6.27 -0.67 -0.11
CA HIS A 133 -5.22 -1.60 -0.51
C HIS A 133 -5.09 -2.76 0.50
N SER A 134 -5.17 -2.47 1.80
CA SER A 134 -5.12 -3.51 2.84
C SER A 134 -6.34 -4.43 2.79
N ALA A 135 -7.55 -3.90 2.61
CA ALA A 135 -8.75 -4.71 2.46
C ALA A 135 -8.66 -5.67 1.27
N LEU A 136 -8.16 -5.18 0.13
CA LEU A 136 -7.96 -5.99 -1.07
C LEU A 136 -6.92 -7.10 -0.84
N LEU A 137 -5.77 -6.77 -0.24
CA LEU A 137 -4.72 -7.75 0.04
C LEU A 137 -5.14 -8.80 1.06
N VAL A 138 -5.84 -8.41 2.12
CA VAL A 138 -6.40 -9.33 3.12
C VAL A 138 -7.43 -10.27 2.48
N LEU A 139 -8.29 -9.74 1.60
CA LEU A 139 -9.27 -10.56 0.89
C LEU A 139 -8.59 -11.60 -0.02
N ILE A 140 -7.57 -11.20 -0.76
CA ILE A 140 -6.77 -12.12 -1.60
C ILE A 140 -6.09 -13.17 -0.73
N ALA A 141 -5.48 -12.78 0.39
CA ALA A 141 -4.81 -13.70 1.30
C ALA A 141 -5.78 -14.70 1.93
N ALA A 142 -6.96 -14.26 2.36
CA ALA A 142 -8.00 -15.12 2.91
C ALA A 142 -8.53 -16.12 1.87
N LEU A 143 -8.82 -15.66 0.66
CA LEU A 143 -9.23 -16.54 -0.44
C LEU A 143 -8.15 -17.57 -0.80
N ALA A 144 -6.88 -17.16 -0.85
CA ALA A 144 -5.78 -18.08 -1.12
C ALA A 144 -5.63 -19.13 -0.01
N ALA A 145 -5.79 -18.75 1.25
CA ALA A 145 -5.71 -19.67 2.39
C ALA A 145 -6.81 -20.74 2.38
N GLU A 146 -7.99 -20.42 1.85
CA GLU A 146 -9.11 -21.37 1.74
C GLU A 146 -9.07 -22.21 0.45
N LEU A 147 -8.77 -21.58 -0.69
CA LEU A 147 -8.82 -22.24 -2.01
C LEU A 147 -7.65 -23.20 -2.24
N VAL A 148 -6.44 -22.87 -1.81
CA VAL A 148 -5.26 -23.69 -2.10
C VAL A 148 -5.34 -25.08 -1.42
N PRO A 149 -5.69 -25.20 -0.13
CA PRO A 149 -5.89 -26.52 0.48
C PRO A 149 -7.03 -27.32 -0.18
N ALA A 150 -8.11 -26.65 -0.59
CA ALA A 150 -9.21 -27.30 -1.30
C ALA A 150 -8.77 -27.87 -2.65
N PHE A 151 -7.94 -27.16 -3.39
CA PHE A 151 -7.39 -27.61 -4.68
C PHE A 151 -6.42 -28.79 -4.53
N ILE A 152 -5.60 -28.80 -3.50
CA ILE A 152 -4.65 -29.89 -3.22
C ILE A 152 -5.41 -31.17 -2.86
N ASN A 153 -6.50 -31.09 -2.09
CA ASN A 153 -7.33 -32.22 -1.71
C ASN A 153 -8.21 -32.77 -2.84
N LEU A 154 -8.48 -31.99 -3.90
CA LEU A 154 -9.23 -32.42 -5.07
C LEU A 154 -8.35 -33.08 -6.15
N GLY A 155 -7.02 -32.92 -6.07
CA GLY A 155 -6.07 -33.45 -7.05
C GLY A 155 -5.31 -34.71 -6.60
N GLY A 156 -5.60 -35.27 -5.43
CA GLY A 156 -5.05 -36.51 -4.88
C GLY A 156 -6.13 -37.55 -4.61
#